data_212c8f91a935eaedfe005f921a6b3904
#
_entry.id   212c8f91a935eaedfe005f921a6b3904
#
_cell.length_a   1.000
_cell.length_b   1.000
_cell.length_c   1.000
_cell.angle_alpha   90.00
_cell.angle_beta   90.00
_cell.angle_gamma   90.00
#
_symmetry.space_group_name_H-M   'P 1'
#
loop_
_entity.id
_entity.type
_entity.pdbx_description
1 polymer ?
#
loop_
_entity_poly.entity_id
_entity_poly.type
_entity_poly.pdbx_seq_one_letter_code
_entity_poly.pdbx_strand_id
1 'polypeptide(L)'
;MGAYIPDDRTRTGNFDILMIEQMNMAEKDIIILGIESSCDDTSAAVIKNGVLLSNVTASQAVHEAYGGVVPELASRAHQQNIVPVVDQALKKAGVTKEDLSAVAFTRGPGLMGSLLVGVSFAKGFARSLGIPMIEVNHLQGHVLAHFIKQNEDDNHQPEYPFLCLLVSGGNSQIILVKAYNDMEVLGQTIDDAAGEAIDKCSKVMGLGYPGGPIIDKLARMGNPEAFKFAKPNIPGYDYSFSGLKTSFLYSLRDWLKEDPDFIEHHKEDLAASLENTIVEILMKKLRLAAKDLKIKQVAVAGGVSANNGLRNAFHQYAKKYGWTIFIPPFGYTTDNAAMIAITGYYKYMDNDFCTIDLPAYSRVTLK
;
A
#
# COMPACT_ATOMS: atom_id res chain seq x y z
N MET A 1 -48.69 7.85 66.33
CA MET A 1 -47.54 8.25 65.54
C MET A 1 -46.97 6.99 64.88
N GLY A 2 -47.39 6.71 63.65
CA GLY A 2 -46.93 5.55 62.89
C GLY A 2 -45.86 6.02 61.88
N ALA A 3 -44.69 5.45 61.98
CA ALA A 3 -43.59 5.73 61.06
C ALA A 3 -43.82 4.99 59.73
N TYR A 4 -43.84 5.74 58.63
CA TYR A 4 -43.89 5.24 57.28
C TYR A 4 -42.48 4.76 56.85
N ILE A 5 -42.35 3.48 56.53
CA ILE A 5 -41.12 2.90 55.94
C ILE A 5 -41.36 2.84 54.43
N PRO A 6 -40.55 3.52 53.58
CA PRO A 6 -40.69 3.38 52.14
C PRO A 6 -40.17 2.01 51.65
N ASP A 7 -40.96 1.37 50.81
CA ASP A 7 -40.64 0.09 50.16
C ASP A 7 -39.54 0.31 49.12
N ASP A 8 -38.34 -0.26 49.35
CA ASP A 8 -37.11 -0.12 48.55
C ASP A 8 -37.01 -1.14 47.40
N ARG A 9 -38.15 -1.68 46.92
CA ARG A 9 -38.15 -2.74 45.89
C ARG A 9 -38.16 -2.24 44.42
N THR A 10 -38.20 -0.93 44.19
CA THR A 10 -38.25 -0.37 42.82
C THR A 10 -36.90 0.13 42.25
N ARG A 11 -35.84 0.10 43.08
CA ARG A 11 -34.50 0.58 42.60
C ARG A 11 -33.59 -0.51 42.03
N THR A 12 -33.79 -1.76 42.36
CA THR A 12 -32.96 -2.87 41.87
C THR A 12 -33.27 -3.28 40.44
N GLY A 13 -34.54 -3.19 40.01
CA GLY A 13 -34.95 -3.65 38.67
C GLY A 13 -34.41 -2.82 37.49
N ASN A 14 -34.18 -1.48 37.69
CA ASN A 14 -33.65 -0.63 36.62
C ASN A 14 -32.13 -0.73 36.45
N PHE A 15 -31.39 -1.06 37.50
CA PHE A 15 -29.93 -1.27 37.41
C PHE A 15 -29.60 -2.60 36.72
N ASP A 16 -30.36 -3.64 36.99
CA ASP A 16 -30.18 -4.95 36.36
C ASP A 16 -30.58 -4.93 34.88
N ILE A 17 -31.60 -4.16 34.49
CA ILE A 17 -32.00 -3.99 33.11
C ILE A 17 -30.93 -3.18 32.32
N LEU A 18 -30.40 -2.11 32.90
CA LEU A 18 -29.30 -1.31 32.31
C LEU A 18 -27.99 -2.11 32.23
N MET A 19 -27.66 -2.92 33.22
CA MET A 19 -26.53 -3.85 33.18
C MET A 19 -26.73 -4.98 32.15
N ILE A 20 -27.93 -5.52 32.04
CA ILE A 20 -28.27 -6.54 31.04
C ILE A 20 -28.30 -5.94 29.63
N GLU A 21 -28.76 -4.71 29.47
CA GLU A 21 -28.64 -3.98 28.18
C GLU A 21 -27.19 -3.63 27.85
N GLN A 22 -26.35 -3.27 28.81
CA GLN A 22 -24.91 -3.09 28.60
C GLN A 22 -24.14 -4.40 28.39
N MET A 23 -24.56 -5.51 29.03
CA MET A 23 -23.99 -6.85 28.79
C MET A 23 -24.49 -7.50 27.51
N ASN A 24 -25.66 -7.13 26.98
CA ASN A 24 -26.21 -7.59 25.71
C ASN A 24 -25.83 -6.70 24.50
N MET A 25 -25.09 -5.64 24.68
CA MET A 25 -24.30 -5.04 23.61
C MET A 25 -23.06 -5.94 23.41
N ALA A 26 -23.28 -7.17 22.93
CA ALA A 26 -22.24 -7.84 22.17
C ALA A 26 -21.70 -6.79 21.19
N GLU A 27 -20.41 -6.40 21.29
CA GLU A 27 -19.82 -5.41 20.40
C GLU A 27 -20.21 -5.81 18.98
N LYS A 28 -21.00 -4.95 18.34
CA LYS A 28 -21.48 -5.23 16.99
C LYS A 28 -20.26 -5.35 16.10
N ASP A 29 -20.10 -6.47 15.41
CA ASP A 29 -19.02 -6.68 14.47
C ASP A 29 -18.88 -5.48 13.53
N ILE A 30 -17.67 -4.97 13.40
CA ILE A 30 -17.35 -3.89 12.47
C ILE A 30 -16.88 -4.51 11.16
N ILE A 31 -17.72 -4.40 10.13
CA ILE A 31 -17.45 -4.98 8.80
C ILE A 31 -17.26 -3.84 7.80
N ILE A 32 -16.06 -3.71 7.28
CA ILE A 32 -15.68 -2.65 6.33
C ILE A 32 -15.49 -3.23 4.94
N LEU A 33 -16.18 -2.67 3.96
CA LEU A 33 -15.90 -2.88 2.55
C LEU A 33 -14.87 -1.85 2.09
N GLY A 34 -13.69 -2.29 1.65
CA GLY A 34 -12.68 -1.45 1.01
C GLY A 34 -12.79 -1.51 -0.52
N ILE A 35 -12.58 -0.37 -1.19
CA ILE A 35 -12.58 -0.24 -2.65
C ILE A 35 -11.31 0.50 -3.09
N GLU A 36 -10.55 -0.13 -3.98
CA GLU A 36 -9.33 0.45 -4.59
C GLU A 36 -9.51 0.54 -6.11
N SER A 37 -9.22 1.74 -6.66
CA SER A 37 -9.28 2.00 -8.10
C SER A 37 -8.35 3.14 -8.53
N SER A 38 -7.22 3.32 -7.85
CA SER A 38 -6.37 4.50 -8.07
C SER A 38 -5.57 4.50 -9.37
N CYS A 39 -5.32 3.31 -9.96
CA CYS A 39 -4.49 3.15 -11.15
C CYS A 39 -5.17 2.25 -12.19
N ASP A 40 -4.74 1.02 -12.34
CA ASP A 40 -5.25 0.05 -13.33
C ASP A 40 -5.89 -1.20 -12.69
N ASP A 41 -5.66 -1.46 -11.41
CA ASP A 41 -6.29 -2.56 -10.69
C ASP A 41 -7.62 -2.14 -10.06
N THR A 42 -8.70 -2.88 -10.34
CA THR A 42 -9.98 -2.75 -9.63
C THR A 42 -10.04 -3.77 -8.51
N SER A 43 -10.09 -3.32 -7.27
CA SER A 43 -10.08 -4.23 -6.12
C SER A 43 -11.19 -3.91 -5.11
N ALA A 44 -11.74 -4.97 -4.48
CA ALA A 44 -12.63 -4.89 -3.32
C ALA A 44 -12.24 -5.91 -2.27
N ALA A 45 -12.31 -5.53 -1.00
CA ALA A 45 -11.98 -6.38 0.14
C ALA A 45 -12.95 -6.17 1.28
N VAL A 46 -13.15 -7.22 2.09
CA VAL A 46 -13.96 -7.16 3.30
C VAL A 46 -13.09 -7.49 4.50
N ILE A 47 -13.09 -6.60 5.49
CA ILE A 47 -12.46 -6.80 6.79
C ILE A 47 -13.54 -6.81 7.87
N LYS A 48 -13.42 -7.76 8.80
CA LYS A 48 -14.25 -7.85 10.00
C LYS A 48 -13.36 -7.74 11.24
N ASN A 49 -13.57 -6.72 12.07
CA ASN A 49 -12.82 -6.47 13.31
C ASN A 49 -11.28 -6.50 13.11
N GLY A 50 -10.81 -5.94 11.97
CA GLY A 50 -9.39 -5.94 11.59
C GLY A 50 -8.90 -7.22 10.91
N VAL A 51 -9.71 -8.30 10.85
CA VAL A 51 -9.37 -9.56 10.20
C VAL A 51 -9.85 -9.55 8.74
N LEU A 52 -9.00 -9.93 7.81
CA LEU A 52 -9.34 -10.01 6.40
C LEU A 52 -10.20 -11.23 6.11
N LEU A 53 -11.41 -11.01 5.55
CA LEU A 53 -12.30 -12.07 5.09
C LEU A 53 -12.16 -12.34 3.60
N SER A 54 -11.96 -11.28 2.80
CA SER A 54 -11.78 -11.41 1.35
C SER A 54 -10.98 -10.25 0.78
N ASN A 55 -10.23 -10.52 -0.30
CA ASN A 55 -9.58 -9.53 -1.15
C ASN A 55 -9.65 -10.03 -2.59
N VAL A 56 -10.30 -9.27 -3.46
CA VAL A 56 -10.55 -9.62 -4.87
C VAL A 56 -10.04 -8.50 -5.74
N THR A 57 -9.17 -8.84 -6.69
CA THR A 57 -8.58 -7.88 -7.63
C THR A 57 -8.82 -8.34 -9.06
N ALA A 58 -9.25 -7.44 -9.92
CA ALA A 58 -9.31 -7.58 -11.37
C ALA A 58 -8.25 -6.69 -12.00
N SER A 59 -7.15 -7.30 -12.45
CA SER A 59 -6.02 -6.63 -13.10
C SER A 59 -6.30 -6.43 -14.59
N GLN A 60 -5.67 -5.40 -15.17
CA GLN A 60 -5.88 -4.98 -16.55
C GLN A 60 -4.63 -5.26 -17.41
N ALA A 61 -4.46 -6.50 -17.90
CA ALA A 61 -3.34 -6.90 -18.73
C ALA A 61 -3.21 -6.10 -20.06
N VAL A 62 -4.26 -5.40 -20.48
CA VAL A 62 -4.25 -4.60 -21.72
C VAL A 62 -3.12 -3.56 -21.75
N HIS A 63 -2.69 -3.07 -20.60
CA HIS A 63 -1.65 -2.04 -20.49
C HIS A 63 -0.24 -2.52 -20.87
N GLU A 64 0.01 -3.83 -20.80
CA GLU A 64 1.27 -4.43 -21.21
C GLU A 64 1.57 -4.16 -22.69
N ALA A 65 0.54 -4.21 -23.56
CA ALA A 65 0.66 -3.94 -24.98
C ALA A 65 1.05 -2.47 -25.31
N TYR A 66 0.79 -1.54 -24.39
CA TYR A 66 1.11 -0.13 -24.56
C TYR A 66 2.41 0.30 -23.85
N GLY A 67 3.04 -0.62 -23.13
CA GLY A 67 4.27 -0.33 -22.37
C GLY A 67 4.05 0.66 -21.22
N GLY A 68 2.86 0.67 -20.62
CA GLY A 68 2.45 1.51 -19.50
C GLY A 68 0.96 1.72 -19.42
N VAL A 69 0.48 2.25 -18.29
CA VAL A 69 -0.96 2.47 -18.06
C VAL A 69 -1.50 3.56 -18.98
N VAL A 70 -2.61 3.26 -19.69
CA VAL A 70 -3.37 4.21 -20.50
C VAL A 70 -4.60 4.64 -19.68
N PRO A 71 -4.66 5.90 -19.19
CA PRO A 71 -5.66 6.33 -18.19
C PRO A 71 -7.11 6.17 -18.65
N GLU A 72 -7.41 6.37 -19.95
CA GLU A 72 -8.76 6.21 -20.48
C GLU A 72 -9.19 4.74 -20.50
N LEU A 73 -8.29 3.82 -20.88
CA LEU A 73 -8.59 2.39 -20.85
C LEU A 73 -8.75 1.90 -19.41
N ALA A 74 -7.92 2.38 -18.50
CA ALA A 74 -8.02 2.05 -17.07
C ALA A 74 -9.40 2.45 -16.51
N SER A 75 -9.85 3.69 -16.72
CA SER A 75 -11.13 4.14 -16.19
C SER A 75 -12.32 3.37 -16.78
N ARG A 76 -12.29 3.00 -18.07
CA ARG A 76 -13.33 2.16 -18.70
C ARG A 76 -13.37 0.74 -18.12
N ALA A 77 -12.22 0.15 -17.86
CA ALA A 77 -12.14 -1.17 -17.24
C ALA A 77 -12.64 -1.15 -15.79
N HIS A 78 -12.34 -0.10 -15.01
CA HIS A 78 -12.94 0.07 -13.68
C HIS A 78 -14.47 0.10 -13.72
N GLN A 79 -15.08 0.81 -14.67
CA GLN A 79 -16.55 0.85 -14.82
C GLN A 79 -17.15 -0.55 -15.06
N GLN A 80 -16.45 -1.41 -15.80
CA GLN A 80 -16.89 -2.77 -16.07
C GLN A 80 -16.69 -3.71 -14.89
N ASN A 81 -15.58 -3.54 -14.16
CA ASN A 81 -15.13 -4.48 -13.15
C ASN A 81 -15.65 -4.20 -11.73
N ILE A 82 -16.01 -2.95 -11.40
CA ILE A 82 -16.26 -2.57 -10.00
C ILE A 82 -17.44 -3.33 -9.38
N VAL A 83 -18.55 -3.49 -10.10
CA VAL A 83 -19.73 -4.21 -9.61
C VAL A 83 -19.44 -5.70 -9.40
N PRO A 84 -18.92 -6.46 -10.39
CA PRO A 84 -18.61 -7.88 -10.20
C PRO A 84 -17.51 -8.13 -9.16
N VAL A 85 -16.53 -7.22 -9.02
CA VAL A 85 -15.45 -7.36 -8.01
C VAL A 85 -16.01 -7.17 -6.60
N VAL A 86 -16.87 -6.19 -6.37
CA VAL A 86 -17.54 -5.98 -5.08
C VAL A 86 -18.47 -7.15 -4.73
N ASP A 87 -19.28 -7.62 -5.69
CA ASP A 87 -20.15 -8.79 -5.49
C ASP A 87 -19.36 -10.05 -5.10
N GLN A 88 -18.23 -10.29 -5.80
CA GLN A 88 -17.36 -11.41 -5.46
C GLN A 88 -16.69 -11.26 -4.08
N ALA A 89 -16.29 -10.04 -3.70
CA ALA A 89 -15.68 -9.79 -2.40
C ALA A 89 -16.66 -10.10 -1.27
N LEU A 90 -17.90 -9.64 -1.36
CA LEU A 90 -18.95 -9.94 -0.38
C LEU A 90 -19.27 -11.45 -0.31
N LYS A 91 -19.42 -12.11 -1.47
CA LYS A 91 -19.67 -13.57 -1.51
C LYS A 91 -18.54 -14.39 -0.90
N LYS A 92 -17.29 -14.05 -1.21
CA LYS A 92 -16.11 -14.74 -0.65
C LYS A 92 -15.97 -14.51 0.86
N ALA A 93 -16.37 -13.33 1.34
CA ALA A 93 -16.39 -13.01 2.76
C ALA A 93 -17.54 -13.70 3.52
N GLY A 94 -18.54 -14.23 2.83
CA GLY A 94 -19.74 -14.81 3.43
C GLY A 94 -20.64 -13.78 4.11
N VAL A 95 -20.61 -12.52 3.64
CA VAL A 95 -21.43 -11.42 4.17
C VAL A 95 -22.33 -10.84 3.09
N THR A 96 -23.42 -10.21 3.52
CA THR A 96 -24.31 -9.45 2.66
C THR A 96 -23.98 -7.96 2.73
N LYS A 97 -24.52 -7.17 1.83
CA LYS A 97 -24.32 -5.70 1.86
C LYS A 97 -24.98 -5.05 3.09
N GLU A 98 -26.01 -5.69 3.64
CA GLU A 98 -26.73 -5.25 4.84
C GLU A 98 -25.92 -5.43 6.14
N ASP A 99 -24.90 -6.30 6.11
CA ASP A 99 -24.01 -6.55 7.26
C ASP A 99 -22.93 -5.47 7.39
N LEU A 100 -22.70 -4.68 6.33
CA LEU A 100 -21.63 -3.70 6.29
C LEU A 100 -21.84 -2.56 7.29
N SER A 101 -20.78 -2.21 8.00
CA SER A 101 -20.73 -1.05 8.91
C SER A 101 -20.38 0.25 8.18
N ALA A 102 -19.49 0.19 7.17
CA ALA A 102 -19.08 1.34 6.36
C ALA A 102 -18.46 0.90 5.03
N VAL A 103 -18.32 1.86 4.09
CA VAL A 103 -17.56 1.71 2.85
C VAL A 103 -16.35 2.62 2.89
N ALA A 104 -15.16 2.03 2.84
CA ALA A 104 -13.89 2.73 2.68
C ALA A 104 -13.46 2.72 1.21
N PHE A 105 -12.97 3.84 0.70
CA PHE A 105 -12.57 3.96 -0.70
C PHE A 105 -11.33 4.84 -0.88
N THR A 106 -10.53 4.52 -1.88
CA THR A 106 -9.39 5.35 -2.24
C THR A 106 -9.86 6.66 -2.84
N ARG A 107 -9.58 7.76 -2.13
CA ARG A 107 -9.85 9.12 -2.59
C ARG A 107 -8.74 9.63 -3.51
N GLY A 108 -7.51 9.16 -3.32
CA GLY A 108 -6.28 9.52 -4.01
C GLY A 108 -5.05 9.30 -3.14
N PRO A 109 -3.83 9.59 -3.66
CA PRO A 109 -3.57 10.01 -5.05
C PRO A 109 -3.79 8.88 -6.07
N GLY A 110 -3.86 9.25 -7.38
CA GLY A 110 -4.03 8.29 -8.46
C GLY A 110 -4.47 8.94 -9.79
N LEU A 111 -4.82 8.11 -10.76
CA LEU A 111 -5.37 8.54 -12.03
C LEU A 111 -6.80 9.05 -11.84
N MET A 112 -7.05 10.31 -12.17
CA MET A 112 -8.34 10.97 -11.88
C MET A 112 -9.53 10.19 -12.43
N GLY A 113 -9.45 9.70 -13.68
CA GLY A 113 -10.55 8.93 -14.30
C GLY A 113 -10.85 7.63 -13.56
N SER A 114 -9.82 6.92 -13.12
CA SER A 114 -9.91 5.69 -12.34
C SER A 114 -10.47 5.94 -10.94
N LEU A 115 -9.94 6.95 -10.24
CA LEU A 115 -10.45 7.37 -8.92
C LEU A 115 -11.93 7.76 -8.95
N LEU A 116 -12.36 8.50 -9.98
CA LEU A 116 -13.75 8.93 -10.09
C LEU A 116 -14.72 7.74 -10.18
N VAL A 117 -14.34 6.63 -10.78
CA VAL A 117 -15.19 5.42 -10.84
C VAL A 117 -15.38 4.85 -9.44
N GLY A 118 -14.29 4.56 -8.71
CA GLY A 118 -14.37 3.99 -7.37
C GLY A 118 -15.05 4.91 -6.36
N VAL A 119 -14.70 6.19 -6.37
CA VAL A 119 -15.29 7.21 -5.48
C VAL A 119 -16.79 7.35 -5.73
N SER A 120 -17.23 7.43 -6.99
CA SER A 120 -18.65 7.57 -7.32
C SER A 120 -19.45 6.33 -6.96
N PHE A 121 -18.89 5.15 -7.24
CA PHE A 121 -19.51 3.88 -6.86
C PHE A 121 -19.64 3.77 -5.33
N ALA A 122 -18.55 4.00 -4.58
CA ALA A 122 -18.54 3.90 -3.13
C ALA A 122 -19.58 4.85 -2.48
N LYS A 123 -19.65 6.08 -2.95
CA LYS A 123 -20.62 7.08 -2.47
C LYS A 123 -22.07 6.65 -2.75
N GLY A 124 -22.38 6.21 -3.97
CA GLY A 124 -23.71 5.73 -4.34
C GLY A 124 -24.11 4.50 -3.54
N PHE A 125 -23.18 3.56 -3.37
CA PHE A 125 -23.40 2.32 -2.65
C PHE A 125 -23.63 2.56 -1.15
N ALA A 126 -22.75 3.31 -0.48
CA ALA A 126 -22.91 3.64 0.94
C ALA A 126 -24.21 4.42 1.22
N ARG A 127 -24.53 5.40 0.35
CA ARG A 127 -25.77 6.18 0.49
C ARG A 127 -27.02 5.32 0.32
N SER A 128 -27.01 4.35 -0.58
CA SER A 128 -28.16 3.46 -0.78
C SER A 128 -28.43 2.55 0.43
N LEU A 129 -27.40 2.27 1.23
CA LEU A 129 -27.48 1.46 2.44
C LEU A 129 -27.66 2.31 3.71
N GLY A 130 -27.52 3.62 3.63
CA GLY A 130 -27.57 4.51 4.79
C GLY A 130 -26.41 4.33 5.77
N ILE A 131 -25.23 3.86 5.29
CA ILE A 131 -24.04 3.62 6.11
C ILE A 131 -22.96 4.68 5.86
N PRO A 132 -22.02 4.88 6.82
CA PRO A 132 -20.92 5.81 6.69
C PRO A 132 -20.00 5.55 5.50
N MET A 133 -19.38 6.62 5.03
CA MET A 133 -18.33 6.62 4.00
C MET A 133 -17.01 7.04 4.63
N ILE A 134 -15.93 6.37 4.24
CA ILE A 134 -14.59 6.63 4.75
C ILE A 134 -13.65 6.85 3.57
N GLU A 135 -13.10 8.06 3.48
CA GLU A 135 -12.06 8.33 2.51
C GLU A 135 -10.71 7.80 2.97
N VAL A 136 -9.93 7.25 2.06
CA VAL A 136 -8.60 6.72 2.37
C VAL A 136 -7.57 7.31 1.41
N ASN A 137 -6.43 7.72 1.96
CA ASN A 137 -5.25 8.05 1.18
C ASN A 137 -4.55 6.74 0.76
N HIS A 138 -4.36 6.55 -0.54
CA HIS A 138 -3.74 5.35 -1.13
C HIS A 138 -2.37 5.02 -0.52
N LEU A 139 -1.52 6.03 -0.31
CA LEU A 139 -0.18 5.83 0.26
C LEU A 139 -0.26 5.43 1.75
N GLN A 140 -1.19 6.01 2.50
CA GLN A 140 -1.49 5.59 3.87
C GLN A 140 -1.97 4.12 3.89
N GLY A 141 -2.80 3.72 2.93
CA GLY A 141 -3.23 2.34 2.76
C GLY A 141 -2.05 1.37 2.66
N HIS A 142 -1.09 1.64 1.79
CA HIS A 142 0.12 0.82 1.67
C HIS A 142 0.89 0.69 2.98
N VAL A 143 1.05 1.78 3.74
CA VAL A 143 1.72 1.74 5.04
C VAL A 143 0.94 0.91 6.05
N LEU A 144 -0.38 1.07 6.09
CA LEU A 144 -1.24 0.35 7.05
C LEU A 144 -1.56 -1.09 6.64
N ALA A 145 -1.16 -1.54 5.45
CA ALA A 145 -1.27 -2.95 5.05
C ALA A 145 -0.55 -3.90 6.03
N HIS A 146 0.44 -3.43 6.78
CA HIS A 146 1.11 -4.19 7.85
C HIS A 146 0.22 -4.51 9.05
N PHE A 147 -0.93 -3.88 9.16
CA PHE A 147 -1.89 -4.09 10.24
C PHE A 147 -3.05 -5.02 9.87
N ILE A 148 -3.07 -5.56 8.64
CA ILE A 148 -4.05 -6.53 8.19
C ILE A 148 -3.83 -7.84 8.94
N LYS A 149 -4.83 -8.28 9.71
CA LYS A 149 -4.80 -9.57 10.39
C LYS A 149 -5.33 -10.68 9.49
N GLN A 150 -4.66 -11.83 9.50
CA GLN A 150 -5.12 -13.04 8.79
C GLN A 150 -6.09 -13.86 9.66
N ASN A 151 -6.00 -13.73 10.97
CA ASN A 151 -6.85 -14.31 11.99
C ASN A 151 -6.79 -13.47 13.27
N GLU A 152 -7.59 -13.79 14.25
CA GLU A 152 -7.68 -13.02 15.52
C GLU A 152 -6.38 -13.04 16.33
N ASP A 153 -5.59 -14.11 16.22
CA ASP A 153 -4.32 -14.29 16.97
C ASP A 153 -3.12 -13.64 16.26
N ASP A 154 -3.31 -13.05 15.07
CA ASP A 154 -2.23 -12.43 14.31
C ASP A 154 -1.80 -11.10 14.97
N ASN A 155 -0.62 -11.14 15.59
CA ASN A 155 -0.02 -10.01 16.31
C ASN A 155 1.30 -9.55 15.67
N HIS A 156 1.61 -10.00 14.44
CA HIS A 156 2.83 -9.59 13.74
C HIS A 156 2.68 -8.22 13.07
N GLN A 157 2.55 -7.18 13.87
CA GLN A 157 2.36 -5.81 13.45
C GLN A 157 3.45 -4.90 14.02
N PRO A 158 3.85 -3.81 13.31
CA PRO A 158 4.78 -2.85 13.87
C PRO A 158 4.12 -2.06 15.02
N GLU A 159 4.90 -1.73 16.04
CA GLU A 159 4.51 -0.80 17.10
C GLU A 159 4.92 0.62 16.73
N TYR A 160 4.11 1.59 17.08
CA TYR A 160 4.44 3.01 16.87
C TYR A 160 5.48 3.52 17.88
N PRO A 161 6.41 4.39 17.50
CA PRO A 161 6.68 4.81 16.14
C PRO A 161 7.57 3.82 15.37
N PHE A 162 7.37 3.71 14.06
CA PHE A 162 8.24 2.93 13.19
C PHE A 162 8.58 3.71 11.90
N LEU A 163 9.62 3.27 11.17
CA LEU A 163 9.94 3.79 9.85
C LEU A 163 9.35 2.89 8.78
N CYS A 164 8.73 3.49 7.76
CA CYS A 164 8.28 2.79 6.58
C CYS A 164 9.00 3.31 5.33
N LEU A 165 9.65 2.41 4.59
CA LEU A 165 10.12 2.67 3.23
C LEU A 165 9.00 2.37 2.26
N LEU A 166 8.31 3.42 1.78
CA LEU A 166 7.26 3.30 0.78
C LEU A 166 7.86 3.45 -0.62
N VAL A 167 7.87 2.37 -1.40
CA VAL A 167 8.45 2.32 -2.75
C VAL A 167 7.51 1.66 -3.75
N SER A 168 7.16 2.41 -4.81
CA SER A 168 6.24 1.98 -5.85
C SER A 168 6.68 2.50 -7.23
N GLY A 169 5.86 2.32 -8.25
CA GLY A 169 6.08 2.91 -9.57
C GLY A 169 6.18 4.43 -9.53
N GLY A 170 5.37 5.11 -8.70
CA GLY A 170 5.30 6.56 -8.63
C GLY A 170 5.86 7.19 -7.34
N ASN A 171 6.25 6.39 -6.35
CA ASN A 171 6.66 6.90 -5.03
C ASN A 171 7.93 6.23 -4.52
N SER A 172 8.81 7.03 -3.90
CA SER A 172 9.95 6.54 -3.12
C SER A 172 10.11 7.48 -1.93
N GLN A 173 9.65 7.04 -0.75
CA GLN A 173 9.55 7.86 0.46
C GLN A 173 10.03 7.11 1.69
N ILE A 174 10.65 7.83 2.63
CA ILE A 174 10.85 7.37 4.01
C ILE A 174 9.84 8.08 4.88
N ILE A 175 9.02 7.32 5.56
CA ILE A 175 7.90 7.82 6.37
C ILE A 175 8.15 7.43 7.83
N LEU A 176 8.08 8.40 8.72
CA LEU A 176 7.97 8.18 10.16
C LEU A 176 6.49 8.03 10.51
N VAL A 177 6.11 6.85 10.94
CA VAL A 177 4.73 6.51 11.32
C VAL A 177 4.63 6.59 12.84
N LYS A 178 3.96 7.63 13.35
CA LYS A 178 3.78 7.89 14.78
C LYS A 178 2.45 7.35 15.30
N ALA A 179 1.45 7.30 14.42
CA ALA A 179 0.14 6.69 14.61
C ALA A 179 -0.47 6.38 13.24
N TYR A 180 -1.61 5.67 13.18
CA TYR A 180 -2.25 5.36 11.89
C TYR A 180 -2.67 6.65 11.13
N ASN A 181 -2.93 7.74 11.83
CA ASN A 181 -3.34 9.05 11.31
C ASN A 181 -2.27 10.14 11.45
N ASP A 182 -1.06 9.81 11.93
CA ASP A 182 0.08 10.72 12.05
C ASP A 182 1.31 10.13 11.38
N MET A 183 1.56 10.57 10.15
CA MET A 183 2.64 10.11 9.29
C MET A 183 3.43 11.29 8.76
N GLU A 184 4.74 11.30 8.96
CA GLU A 184 5.65 12.35 8.53
C GLU A 184 6.58 11.83 7.43
N VAL A 185 6.57 12.47 6.26
CA VAL A 185 7.52 12.17 5.18
C VAL A 185 8.86 12.81 5.52
N LEU A 186 9.85 12.01 5.89
CA LEU A 186 11.20 12.46 6.24
C LEU A 186 12.07 12.75 5.02
N GLY A 187 11.88 12.02 3.94
CA GLY A 187 12.56 12.18 2.68
C GLY A 187 11.81 11.47 1.56
N GLN A 188 11.99 11.97 0.34
CA GLN A 188 11.32 11.45 -0.85
C GLN A 188 12.20 11.61 -2.09
N THR A 189 11.80 10.96 -3.17
CA THR A 189 12.47 11.21 -4.44
C THR A 189 12.20 12.63 -4.94
N ILE A 190 13.24 13.28 -5.47
CA ILE A 190 13.15 14.63 -6.08
C ILE A 190 12.96 14.56 -7.59
N ASP A 191 13.00 13.35 -8.17
CA ASP A 191 12.85 13.10 -9.60
C ASP A 191 12.09 11.77 -9.83
N ASP A 192 12.62 10.86 -10.64
CA ASP A 192 11.98 9.55 -10.89
C ASP A 192 11.82 8.75 -9.56
N ALA A 193 10.76 7.96 -9.43
CA ALA A 193 10.66 6.96 -8.37
C ALA A 193 11.50 5.71 -8.71
N ALA A 194 11.82 4.89 -7.70
CA ALA A 194 12.61 3.68 -7.88
C ALA A 194 11.98 2.70 -8.88
N GLY A 195 10.66 2.45 -8.78
CA GLY A 195 9.94 1.59 -9.72
C GLY A 195 9.94 2.15 -11.14
N GLU A 196 9.72 3.45 -11.29
CA GLU A 196 9.79 4.14 -12.59
C GLU A 196 11.19 4.04 -13.21
N ALA A 197 12.25 4.15 -12.40
CA ALA A 197 13.63 3.99 -12.87
C ALA A 197 13.88 2.55 -13.36
N ILE A 198 13.37 1.54 -12.66
CA ILE A 198 13.43 0.13 -13.07
C ILE A 198 12.72 -0.05 -14.41
N ASP A 199 11.49 0.43 -14.55
CA ASP A 199 10.69 0.28 -15.78
C ASP A 199 11.35 0.96 -16.97
N LYS A 200 11.91 2.18 -16.78
CA LYS A 200 12.64 2.90 -17.82
C LYS A 200 13.91 2.16 -18.26
N CYS A 201 14.69 1.60 -17.34
CA CYS A 201 15.89 0.82 -17.68
C CYS A 201 15.52 -0.50 -18.35
N SER A 202 14.48 -1.20 -17.89
CA SER A 202 13.94 -2.41 -18.53
C SER A 202 13.53 -2.14 -19.98
N LYS A 203 12.83 -1.03 -20.21
CA LYS A 203 12.44 -0.60 -21.58
C LYS A 203 13.64 -0.35 -22.48
N VAL A 204 14.69 0.30 -21.94
CA VAL A 204 15.95 0.54 -22.70
C VAL A 204 16.65 -0.78 -23.05
N MET A 205 16.55 -1.79 -22.19
CA MET A 205 17.05 -3.16 -22.47
C MET A 205 16.15 -3.97 -23.44
N GLY A 206 14.99 -3.43 -23.86
CA GLY A 206 14.04 -4.16 -24.70
C GLY A 206 13.26 -5.26 -23.98
N LEU A 207 13.22 -5.27 -22.64
CA LEU A 207 12.64 -6.36 -21.83
C LEU A 207 11.12 -6.26 -21.59
N GLY A 208 10.48 -5.17 -22.02
CA GLY A 208 9.03 -5.00 -21.88
C GLY A 208 8.59 -4.31 -20.60
N TYR A 209 7.26 -4.40 -20.33
CA TYR A 209 6.57 -3.77 -19.21
C TYR A 209 5.55 -4.75 -18.57
N PRO A 210 5.38 -4.78 -17.23
CA PRO A 210 6.15 -4.02 -16.22
C PRO A 210 7.58 -4.54 -16.06
N GLY A 211 8.55 -3.65 -15.93
CA GLY A 211 9.96 -3.98 -15.86
C GLY A 211 10.40 -4.61 -14.53
N GLY A 212 9.73 -4.23 -13.43
CA GLY A 212 10.08 -4.68 -12.07
C GLY A 212 10.20 -6.19 -11.94
N PRO A 213 9.16 -6.99 -12.23
CA PRO A 213 9.21 -8.46 -12.14
C PRO A 213 10.25 -9.09 -13.10
N ILE A 214 10.48 -8.48 -14.27
CA ILE A 214 11.44 -8.99 -15.25
C ILE A 214 12.87 -8.81 -14.75
N ILE A 215 13.19 -7.59 -14.29
CA ILE A 215 14.51 -7.26 -13.70
C ILE A 215 14.79 -8.13 -12.48
N ASP A 216 13.83 -8.26 -11.55
CA ASP A 216 13.97 -9.13 -10.37
C ASP A 216 14.25 -10.59 -10.71
N LYS A 217 13.60 -11.11 -11.75
CA LYS A 217 13.82 -12.48 -12.22
C LYS A 217 15.23 -12.66 -12.81
N LEU A 218 15.68 -11.74 -13.67
CA LEU A 218 17.00 -11.80 -14.29
C LEU A 218 18.11 -11.56 -13.26
N ALA A 219 17.93 -10.63 -12.34
CA ALA A 219 18.91 -10.27 -11.31
C ALA A 219 19.33 -11.43 -10.42
N ARG A 220 18.43 -12.40 -10.19
CA ARG A 220 18.74 -13.63 -9.42
C ARG A 220 19.78 -14.53 -10.09
N MET A 221 20.00 -14.37 -11.38
CA MET A 221 20.92 -15.21 -12.16
C MET A 221 22.23 -14.50 -12.49
N GLY A 222 22.29 -13.16 -12.29
CA GLY A 222 23.40 -12.31 -12.64
C GLY A 222 24.32 -11.96 -11.48
N ASN A 223 25.46 -11.35 -11.82
CA ASN A 223 26.42 -10.82 -10.85
C ASN A 223 26.09 -9.33 -10.55
N PRO A 224 25.73 -8.99 -9.29
CA PRO A 224 25.36 -7.63 -8.91
C PRO A 224 26.54 -6.62 -8.93
N GLU A 225 27.79 -7.10 -9.07
CA GLU A 225 28.99 -6.28 -9.11
C GLU A 225 29.61 -6.18 -10.51
N ALA A 226 28.99 -6.79 -11.54
CA ALA A 226 29.52 -6.81 -12.90
C ALA A 226 29.61 -5.41 -13.52
N PHE A 227 28.62 -4.56 -13.25
CA PHE A 227 28.54 -3.20 -13.79
C PHE A 227 28.35 -2.17 -12.66
N LYS A 228 28.93 -0.98 -12.85
CA LYS A 228 28.80 0.11 -11.86
C LYS A 228 28.02 1.27 -12.46
N PHE A 229 26.92 1.64 -11.81
CA PHE A 229 26.11 2.78 -12.19
C PHE A 229 26.22 3.91 -11.17
N ALA A 230 25.89 5.14 -11.61
CA ALA A 230 25.93 6.31 -10.77
C ALA A 230 24.98 6.20 -9.59
N LYS A 231 25.46 6.55 -8.39
CA LYS A 231 24.67 6.64 -7.15
C LYS A 231 24.60 8.11 -6.75
N PRO A 232 23.50 8.83 -7.05
CA PRO A 232 23.36 10.22 -6.67
C PRO A 232 23.55 10.43 -5.17
N ASN A 233 24.25 11.49 -4.80
CA ASN A 233 24.46 11.85 -3.39
C ASN A 233 23.65 13.10 -3.05
N ILE A 234 22.40 12.89 -2.69
CA ILE A 234 21.46 13.96 -2.30
C ILE A 234 21.58 14.20 -0.79
N PRO A 235 21.52 15.44 -0.29
CA PRO A 235 21.52 15.74 1.15
C PRO A 235 20.30 15.15 1.87
N GLY A 236 20.40 15.02 3.20
CA GLY A 236 19.30 14.53 4.02
C GLY A 236 18.84 13.11 3.66
N TYR A 237 17.54 12.88 3.73
CA TYR A 237 16.92 11.57 3.47
C TYR A 237 16.32 11.46 2.07
N ASP A 238 16.41 12.50 1.24
CA ASP A 238 15.86 12.50 -0.10
C ASP A 238 16.61 11.56 -1.05
N TYR A 239 15.89 11.11 -2.10
CA TYR A 239 16.38 10.24 -3.15
C TYR A 239 16.48 10.96 -4.49
N SER A 240 17.28 10.40 -5.40
CA SER A 240 17.28 10.72 -6.82
C SER A 240 17.65 9.47 -7.62
N PHE A 241 16.92 9.21 -8.71
CA PHE A 241 17.16 8.09 -9.60
C PHE A 241 17.41 8.51 -11.05
N SER A 242 17.19 9.77 -11.42
CA SER A 242 17.42 10.25 -12.81
C SER A 242 18.88 10.15 -13.23
N GLY A 243 19.82 10.39 -12.31
CA GLY A 243 21.26 10.21 -12.55
C GLY A 243 21.65 8.75 -12.80
N LEU A 244 21.03 7.80 -12.11
CA LEU A 244 21.19 6.36 -12.33
C LEU A 244 20.72 5.97 -13.74
N LYS A 245 19.50 6.37 -14.12
CA LYS A 245 18.93 6.10 -15.45
C LYS A 245 19.83 6.63 -16.56
N THR A 246 20.33 7.86 -16.42
CA THR A 246 21.21 8.50 -17.39
C THR A 246 22.54 7.75 -17.51
N SER A 247 23.15 7.37 -16.39
CA SER A 247 24.36 6.55 -16.33
C SER A 247 24.16 5.20 -17.01
N PHE A 248 23.06 4.52 -16.71
CA PHE A 248 22.71 3.23 -17.33
C PHE A 248 22.56 3.36 -18.85
N LEU A 249 21.79 4.34 -19.32
CA LEU A 249 21.55 4.58 -20.75
C LEU A 249 22.84 4.87 -21.52
N TYR A 250 23.71 5.74 -20.98
CA TYR A 250 24.95 6.08 -21.67
C TYR A 250 25.94 4.91 -21.68
N SER A 251 26.10 4.21 -20.57
CA SER A 251 26.95 3.01 -20.52
C SER A 251 26.47 1.96 -21.54
N LEU A 252 25.17 1.67 -21.55
CA LEU A 252 24.60 0.69 -22.48
C LEU A 252 24.80 1.10 -23.94
N ARG A 253 24.57 2.38 -24.27
CA ARG A 253 24.81 2.93 -25.62
C ARG A 253 26.26 2.76 -26.06
N ASP A 254 27.21 2.95 -25.14
CA ASP A 254 28.63 2.85 -25.48
C ASP A 254 29.06 1.38 -25.63
N TRP A 255 28.58 0.47 -24.81
CA TRP A 255 28.82 -0.98 -24.96
C TRP A 255 28.20 -1.56 -26.23
N LEU A 256 27.01 -1.13 -26.62
CA LEU A 256 26.34 -1.56 -27.87
C LEU A 256 27.08 -1.12 -29.15
N LYS A 257 27.97 -0.11 -29.09
CA LYS A 257 28.85 0.25 -30.21
C LYS A 257 29.97 -0.78 -30.42
N GLU A 258 30.44 -1.39 -29.33
CA GLU A 258 31.51 -2.37 -29.32
C GLU A 258 30.97 -3.80 -29.57
N ASP A 259 29.83 -4.14 -28.96
CA ASP A 259 29.11 -5.41 -29.11
C ASP A 259 27.61 -5.12 -29.33
N PRO A 260 27.10 -5.25 -30.57
CA PRO A 260 25.66 -5.07 -30.86
C PRO A 260 24.74 -6.01 -30.09
N ASP A 261 25.22 -7.19 -29.67
CA ASP A 261 24.46 -8.21 -28.93
C ASP A 261 24.74 -8.13 -27.42
N PHE A 262 25.36 -7.03 -26.93
CA PHE A 262 25.79 -6.84 -25.54
C PHE A 262 24.66 -7.13 -24.52
N ILE A 263 23.44 -6.68 -24.80
CA ILE A 263 22.31 -6.90 -23.90
C ILE A 263 22.02 -8.41 -23.78
N GLU A 264 22.00 -9.14 -24.88
CA GLU A 264 21.74 -10.60 -24.85
C GLU A 264 22.82 -11.37 -24.10
N HIS A 265 24.07 -10.93 -24.24
CA HIS A 265 25.20 -11.58 -23.56
C HIS A 265 25.27 -11.27 -22.07
N HIS A 266 24.70 -10.13 -21.60
CA HIS A 266 24.88 -9.59 -20.25
C HIS A 266 23.59 -9.21 -19.53
N LYS A 267 22.42 -9.63 -20.01
CA LYS A 267 21.12 -9.16 -19.47
C LYS A 267 20.91 -9.48 -18.00
N GLU A 268 21.38 -10.63 -17.53
CA GLU A 268 21.30 -11.04 -16.13
C GLU A 268 22.21 -10.16 -15.26
N ASP A 269 23.43 -9.89 -15.69
CA ASP A 269 24.40 -9.08 -14.97
C ASP A 269 23.99 -7.59 -14.96
N LEU A 270 23.45 -7.10 -16.07
CA LEU A 270 22.88 -5.75 -16.17
C LEU A 270 21.71 -5.58 -15.20
N ALA A 271 20.79 -6.55 -15.17
CA ALA A 271 19.64 -6.53 -14.26
C ALA A 271 20.09 -6.60 -12.80
N ALA A 272 21.02 -7.49 -12.45
CA ALA A 272 21.56 -7.65 -11.10
C ALA A 272 22.28 -6.40 -10.62
N SER A 273 23.11 -5.79 -11.46
CA SER A 273 23.86 -4.58 -11.12
C SER A 273 22.95 -3.34 -10.98
N LEU A 274 21.91 -3.24 -11.82
CA LEU A 274 20.88 -2.19 -11.72
C LEU A 274 20.09 -2.32 -10.42
N GLU A 275 19.55 -3.51 -10.14
CA GLU A 275 18.79 -3.79 -8.93
C GLU A 275 19.62 -3.50 -7.67
N ASN A 276 20.84 -4.02 -7.60
CA ASN A 276 21.76 -3.77 -6.49
C ASN A 276 22.01 -2.27 -6.27
N THR A 277 22.21 -1.51 -7.34
CA THR A 277 22.44 -0.06 -7.25
C THR A 277 21.23 0.66 -6.66
N ILE A 278 20.01 0.32 -7.10
CA ILE A 278 18.76 0.90 -6.57
C ILE A 278 18.57 0.53 -5.10
N VAL A 279 18.76 -0.74 -4.75
CA VAL A 279 18.65 -1.23 -3.37
C VAL A 279 19.65 -0.50 -2.45
N GLU A 280 20.89 -0.32 -2.89
CA GLU A 280 21.88 0.41 -2.11
C GLU A 280 21.50 1.88 -1.88
N ILE A 281 20.95 2.57 -2.91
CA ILE A 281 20.46 3.95 -2.78
C ILE A 281 19.37 4.02 -1.71
N LEU A 282 18.36 3.12 -1.80
CA LEU A 282 17.24 3.08 -0.87
C LEU A 282 17.69 2.78 0.56
N MET A 283 18.46 1.71 0.75
CA MET A 283 18.87 1.25 2.06
C MET A 283 19.86 2.18 2.77
N LYS A 284 20.69 2.90 2.02
CA LYS A 284 21.63 3.91 2.59
C LYS A 284 20.88 5.01 3.33
N LYS A 285 19.81 5.54 2.75
CA LYS A 285 19.01 6.62 3.33
C LYS A 285 18.11 6.13 4.46
N LEU A 286 17.46 4.98 4.28
CA LEU A 286 16.67 4.35 5.32
C LEU A 286 17.50 4.07 6.58
N ARG A 287 18.73 3.56 6.40
CA ARG A 287 19.66 3.36 7.52
C ARG A 287 20.03 4.67 8.22
N LEU A 288 20.26 5.73 7.45
CA LEU A 288 20.57 7.05 8.02
C LEU A 288 19.42 7.52 8.91
N ALA A 289 18.18 7.49 8.40
CA ALA A 289 16.98 7.87 9.16
C ALA A 289 16.81 7.01 10.44
N ALA A 290 16.94 5.68 10.31
CA ALA A 290 16.83 4.77 11.45
C ALA A 290 17.88 5.05 12.54
N LYS A 291 19.13 5.38 12.14
CA LYS A 291 20.19 5.75 13.07
C LYS A 291 19.92 7.06 13.78
N ASP A 292 19.57 8.09 13.03
CA ASP A 292 19.40 9.47 13.55
C ASP A 292 18.20 9.55 14.50
N LEU A 293 17.11 8.85 14.18
CA LEU A 293 15.90 8.79 15.00
C LEU A 293 15.94 7.69 16.06
N LYS A 294 16.98 6.84 16.07
CA LYS A 294 17.14 5.69 16.99
C LYS A 294 15.97 4.69 16.92
N ILE A 295 15.30 4.58 15.76
CA ILE A 295 14.20 3.66 15.52
C ILE A 295 14.77 2.34 14.99
N LYS A 296 14.26 1.22 15.52
CA LYS A 296 14.64 -0.13 15.12
C LYS A 296 13.55 -0.92 14.43
N GLN A 297 12.30 -0.47 14.50
CA GLN A 297 11.17 -1.06 13.78
C GLN A 297 11.09 -0.44 12.39
N VAL A 298 11.28 -1.25 11.35
CA VAL A 298 11.42 -0.77 9.97
C VAL A 298 10.56 -1.63 9.04
N ALA A 299 9.62 -0.98 8.37
CA ALA A 299 8.72 -1.60 7.41
C ALA A 299 9.09 -1.23 5.96
N VAL A 300 8.66 -2.04 5.01
CA VAL A 300 8.67 -1.71 3.59
C VAL A 300 7.28 -1.89 2.99
N ALA A 301 6.84 -0.97 2.13
CA ALA A 301 5.51 -1.00 1.51
C ALA A 301 5.55 -0.55 0.03
N GLY A 302 4.47 -0.79 -0.70
CA GLY A 302 4.33 -0.46 -2.12
C GLY A 302 4.88 -1.54 -3.05
N GLY A 303 4.60 -1.44 -4.36
CA GLY A 303 4.86 -2.49 -5.35
C GLY A 303 6.31 -2.98 -5.41
N VAL A 304 7.29 -2.09 -5.25
CA VAL A 304 8.72 -2.46 -5.24
C VAL A 304 9.10 -3.29 -4.01
N SER A 305 8.28 -3.32 -2.96
CA SER A 305 8.49 -4.22 -1.80
C SER A 305 8.40 -5.71 -2.15
N ALA A 306 7.87 -6.05 -3.34
CA ALA A 306 7.89 -7.40 -3.89
C ALA A 306 9.29 -7.83 -4.38
N ASN A 307 10.19 -6.89 -4.68
CA ASN A 307 11.52 -7.15 -5.21
C ASN A 307 12.37 -7.95 -4.23
N ASN A 308 12.96 -9.08 -4.70
CA ASN A 308 13.71 -10.00 -3.84
C ASN A 308 15.05 -9.41 -3.38
N GLY A 309 15.73 -8.62 -4.21
CA GLY A 309 16.95 -7.91 -3.84
C GLY A 309 16.71 -6.97 -2.65
N LEU A 310 15.61 -6.20 -2.68
CA LEU A 310 15.23 -5.32 -1.59
C LEU A 310 14.86 -6.11 -0.31
N ARG A 311 14.06 -7.17 -0.42
CA ARG A 311 13.72 -8.05 0.71
C ARG A 311 14.97 -8.65 1.37
N ASN A 312 15.90 -9.15 0.57
CA ASN A 312 17.17 -9.69 1.04
C ASN A 312 18.02 -8.62 1.78
N ALA A 313 18.05 -7.40 1.24
CA ALA A 313 18.71 -6.28 1.89
C ALA A 313 18.08 -5.94 3.25
N PHE A 314 16.75 -5.95 3.38
CA PHE A 314 16.06 -5.79 4.66
C PHE A 314 16.52 -6.83 5.69
N HIS A 315 16.57 -8.12 5.32
CA HIS A 315 17.06 -9.19 6.22
C HIS A 315 18.53 -9.00 6.61
N GLN A 316 19.39 -8.61 5.66
CA GLN A 316 20.80 -8.33 5.93
C GLN A 316 20.97 -7.15 6.90
N TYR A 317 20.23 -6.07 6.70
CA TYR A 317 20.28 -4.89 7.55
C TYR A 317 19.67 -5.16 8.93
N ALA A 318 18.60 -5.95 9.01
CA ALA A 318 18.04 -6.42 10.27
C ALA A 318 19.10 -7.14 11.12
N LYS A 319 19.80 -8.11 10.52
CA LYS A 319 20.89 -8.83 11.20
C LYS A 319 22.05 -7.91 11.59
N LYS A 320 22.42 -6.97 10.72
CA LYS A 320 23.60 -6.09 10.93
C LYS A 320 23.35 -4.99 11.95
N TYR A 321 22.13 -4.41 11.99
CA TYR A 321 21.82 -3.22 12.79
C TYR A 321 20.81 -3.49 13.91
N GLY A 322 20.36 -4.73 14.06
CA GLY A 322 19.40 -5.13 15.10
C GLY A 322 18.01 -4.52 14.86
N TRP A 323 17.55 -4.50 13.59
CA TRP A 323 16.22 -4.05 13.26
C TRP A 323 15.19 -5.17 13.42
N THR A 324 14.00 -4.81 13.88
CA THR A 324 12.78 -5.60 13.69
C THR A 324 12.16 -5.16 12.38
N ILE A 325 12.03 -6.06 11.42
CA ILE A 325 11.58 -5.73 10.07
C ILE A 325 10.20 -6.26 9.80
N PHE A 326 9.43 -5.48 9.03
CA PHE A 326 8.08 -5.81 8.58
C PHE A 326 8.04 -5.74 7.05
N ILE A 327 7.90 -6.90 6.43
CA ILE A 327 7.84 -7.06 4.97
C ILE A 327 6.47 -7.65 4.65
N PRO A 328 5.65 -6.98 3.81
CA PRO A 328 4.30 -7.47 3.55
C PRO A 328 4.32 -8.77 2.76
N PRO A 329 3.34 -9.67 2.97
CA PRO A 329 3.07 -10.77 2.04
C PRO A 329 2.89 -10.25 0.61
N PHE A 330 3.22 -11.06 -0.40
CA PHE A 330 3.16 -10.63 -1.81
C PHE A 330 1.78 -10.12 -2.23
N GLY A 331 0.70 -10.65 -1.67
CA GLY A 331 -0.66 -10.20 -1.97
C GLY A 331 -1.01 -8.78 -1.49
N TYR A 332 -0.13 -8.13 -0.71
CA TYR A 332 -0.32 -6.76 -0.21
C TYR A 332 0.77 -5.79 -0.68
N THR A 333 1.65 -6.22 -1.56
CA THR A 333 2.71 -5.37 -2.11
C THR A 333 2.19 -4.43 -3.18
N THR A 334 1.33 -4.91 -4.08
CA THR A 334 0.68 -4.13 -5.14
C THR A 334 -0.64 -3.53 -4.66
N ASP A 335 -1.28 -2.74 -5.52
CA ASP A 335 -2.57 -2.12 -5.24
C ASP A 335 -3.62 -3.18 -4.93
N ASN A 336 -4.30 -3.02 -3.80
CA ASN A 336 -5.30 -3.96 -3.33
C ASN A 336 -6.29 -3.27 -2.37
N ALA A 337 -7.50 -3.79 -2.25
CA ALA A 337 -8.51 -3.17 -1.42
C ALA A 337 -8.39 -3.54 0.08
N ALA A 338 -7.63 -4.57 0.43
CA ALA A 338 -7.44 -4.93 1.85
C ALA A 338 -6.71 -3.80 2.61
N MET A 339 -5.74 -3.12 1.96
CA MET A 339 -5.05 -1.96 2.53
C MET A 339 -6.00 -0.77 2.76
N ILE A 340 -7.01 -0.62 1.91
CA ILE A 340 -8.02 0.42 2.02
C ILE A 340 -9.03 0.05 3.12
N ALA A 341 -9.43 -1.21 3.20
CA ALA A 341 -10.36 -1.70 4.21
C ALA A 341 -9.77 -1.61 5.64
N ILE A 342 -8.48 -1.97 5.83
CA ILE A 342 -7.84 -1.86 7.15
C ILE A 342 -7.66 -0.41 7.58
N THR A 343 -7.30 0.49 6.66
CA THR A 343 -7.25 1.93 6.95
C THR A 343 -8.63 2.45 7.31
N GLY A 344 -9.66 2.03 6.56
CA GLY A 344 -11.06 2.33 6.86
C GLY A 344 -11.52 1.81 8.22
N TYR A 345 -11.05 0.65 8.64
CA TYR A 345 -11.36 0.09 9.97
C TYR A 345 -10.84 0.99 11.10
N TYR A 346 -9.57 1.44 11.03
CA TYR A 346 -9.03 2.37 12.04
C TYR A 346 -9.78 3.71 12.07
N LYS A 347 -10.07 4.27 10.89
CA LYS A 347 -10.86 5.51 10.77
C LYS A 347 -12.29 5.34 11.31
N TYR A 348 -12.90 4.16 11.10
CA TYR A 348 -14.22 3.85 11.64
C TYR A 348 -14.22 3.88 13.18
N MET A 349 -13.19 3.29 13.81
CA MET A 349 -13.04 3.30 15.28
C MET A 349 -12.96 4.71 15.86
N ASP A 350 -12.39 5.66 15.11
CA ASP A 350 -12.30 7.07 15.52
C ASP A 350 -13.48 7.91 15.02
N ASN A 351 -14.50 7.30 14.37
CA ASN A 351 -15.61 8.01 13.73
C ASN A 351 -15.18 9.06 12.69
N ASP A 352 -14.04 8.83 12.01
CA ASP A 352 -13.53 9.70 10.95
C ASP A 352 -14.25 9.38 9.62
N PHE A 353 -15.43 9.95 9.46
CA PHE A 353 -16.30 9.77 8.30
C PHE A 353 -16.24 10.98 7.37
N CYS A 354 -16.41 10.73 6.07
CA CYS A 354 -16.42 11.79 5.09
C CYS A 354 -17.84 12.11 4.59
N THR A 355 -17.99 13.29 4.00
CA THR A 355 -19.24 13.75 3.39
C THR A 355 -19.29 13.38 1.91
N ILE A 356 -20.52 13.37 1.32
CA ILE A 356 -20.73 12.94 -0.06
C ILE A 356 -20.14 13.90 -1.10
N ASP A 357 -19.97 15.16 -0.77
CA ASP A 357 -19.42 16.22 -1.61
C ASP A 357 -17.90 16.22 -1.73
N LEU A 358 -17.20 15.42 -0.89
CA LEU A 358 -15.74 15.35 -0.87
C LEU A 358 -15.18 14.90 -2.23
N PRO A 359 -14.36 15.71 -2.97
CA PRO A 359 -13.85 15.32 -4.29
C PRO A 359 -12.65 14.38 -4.21
N ALA A 360 -12.43 13.59 -5.26
CA ALA A 360 -11.15 12.89 -5.48
C ALA A 360 -10.01 13.88 -5.73
N TYR A 361 -8.76 13.43 -5.52
CA TYR A 361 -7.56 14.20 -5.85
C TYR A 361 -6.49 13.31 -6.51
N SER A 362 -5.84 13.82 -7.57
CA SER A 362 -4.80 13.06 -8.29
C SER A 362 -3.43 13.13 -7.63
N ARG A 363 -3.16 14.16 -6.83
CA ARG A 363 -1.88 14.38 -6.16
C ARG A 363 -2.11 14.88 -4.74
N VAL A 364 -1.34 14.33 -3.81
CA VAL A 364 -1.29 14.78 -2.40
C VAL A 364 -0.04 14.20 -1.76
N THR A 365 0.50 14.91 -0.79
CA THR A 365 1.52 14.39 0.13
C THR A 365 0.85 13.78 1.36
N LEU A 366 1.44 12.71 1.91
CA LEU A 366 1.08 12.24 3.25
C LEU A 366 1.36 13.37 4.26
N LYS A 367 0.40 13.60 5.14
CA LYS A 367 0.52 14.52 6.27
C LYS A 367 0.38 13.75 7.55
#